data_046a5217c17cd407cc87c4d75040ebca
#
_entry.id   046a5217c17cd407cc87c4d75040ebca
#
_cell.length_a   1.000
_cell.length_b   1.000
_cell.length_c   1.000
_cell.angle_alpha   90.00
_cell.angle_beta   90.00
_cell.angle_gamma   90.00
#
_symmetry.space_group_name_H-M   'P 1'
#
loop_
_entity.id
_entity.type
_entity.pdbx_description
1 polymer ?
#
loop_
_entity_poly.entity_id
_entity_poly.type
_entity_poly.pdbx_seq_one_letter_code
_entity_poly.pdbx_strand_id
1 'polypeptide(L)'
;MLFRSTTASNIDVSSKLSSALPVFVIVVVGLAFILLTFAFRTILVPAKSILGFLLSMAAALGAQVAMFQWGWGQHLFGITPAETISFLPIIMLAIIFGLSSDYEMFVVSRIKEDYTRNGDARRAVQRGTGLSARVVTAAALIMFSIFVAFMFTSDPTIKAIGFSFAVGVFLDAFVVRLTLVPAVMAIIGSRLWYHPQWFARHIPDPDIEGQRLAHKPSERNLAAAATSARQG
;
A
#
# COMPACT_ATOMS: atom_id res chain seq x y z
N MET A 1 -28.27 37.97 -3.51
CA MET A 1 -27.51 37.86 -2.26
C MET A 1 -27.07 36.42 -1.89
N LEU A 2 -27.69 35.37 -2.44
CA LEU A 2 -27.39 33.94 -2.15
C LEU A 2 -26.07 33.45 -2.75
N PHE A 3 -25.58 34.00 -3.86
CA PHE A 3 -24.31 33.56 -4.50
C PHE A 3 -23.05 33.91 -3.70
N ARG A 4 -23.09 34.94 -2.88
CA ARG A 4 -21.95 35.36 -2.05
C ARG A 4 -21.71 34.44 -0.86
N SER A 5 -22.74 33.77 -0.36
CA SER A 5 -22.62 32.86 0.79
C SER A 5 -22.09 31.50 0.40
N THR A 6 -22.42 30.97 -0.78
CA THR A 6 -21.90 29.68 -1.27
C THR A 6 -20.44 29.74 -1.62
N THR A 7 -19.99 30.81 -2.28
CA THR A 7 -18.57 31.00 -2.64
C THR A 7 -17.70 31.21 -1.38
N ALA A 8 -18.16 32.01 -0.42
CA ALA A 8 -17.45 32.18 0.86
C ALA A 8 -17.37 30.88 1.66
N SER A 9 -18.46 30.11 1.71
CA SER A 9 -18.51 28.80 2.36
C SER A 9 -17.54 27.79 1.71
N ASN A 10 -17.47 27.78 0.38
CA ASN A 10 -16.55 26.90 -0.35
C ASN A 10 -15.08 27.27 -0.10
N ILE A 11 -14.74 28.57 -0.01
CA ILE A 11 -13.40 29.05 0.31
C ILE A 11 -13.02 28.66 1.73
N ASP A 12 -13.92 28.81 2.70
CA ASP A 12 -13.68 28.42 4.10
C ASP A 12 -13.48 26.92 4.25
N VAL A 13 -14.29 26.11 3.57
CA VAL A 13 -14.13 24.64 3.54
C VAL A 13 -12.80 24.27 2.91
N SER A 14 -12.44 24.85 1.76
CA SER A 14 -11.18 24.59 1.09
C SER A 14 -9.97 24.95 1.95
N SER A 15 -10.02 26.10 2.62
CA SER A 15 -8.95 26.54 3.55
C SER A 15 -8.80 25.60 4.75
N LYS A 16 -9.91 25.17 5.37
CA LYS A 16 -9.89 24.20 6.49
C LYS A 16 -9.38 22.84 6.05
N LEU A 17 -9.79 22.35 4.87
CA LEU A 17 -9.31 21.08 4.33
C LEU A 17 -7.81 21.12 4.03
N SER A 18 -7.33 22.17 3.39
CA SER A 18 -5.90 22.31 3.07
C SER A 18 -5.03 22.42 4.33
N SER A 19 -5.52 23.05 5.40
CA SER A 19 -4.81 23.10 6.68
C SER A 19 -4.88 21.77 7.46
N ALA A 20 -5.94 20.99 7.28
CA ALA A 20 -6.09 19.66 7.91
C ALA A 20 -5.27 18.57 7.19
N LEU A 21 -5.00 18.72 5.90
CA LEU A 21 -4.33 17.70 5.07
C LEU A 21 -2.96 17.28 5.64
N PRO A 22 -2.03 18.17 6.04
CA PRO A 22 -0.75 17.76 6.62
C PRO A 22 -0.92 16.96 7.90
N VAL A 23 -1.84 17.35 8.77
CA VAL A 23 -2.13 16.63 10.02
C VAL A 23 -2.69 15.24 9.70
N PHE A 24 -3.62 15.15 8.76
CA PHE A 24 -4.19 13.88 8.33
C PHE A 24 -3.12 12.94 7.75
N VAL A 25 -2.23 13.46 6.89
CA VAL A 25 -1.09 12.70 6.33
C VAL A 25 -0.20 12.17 7.45
N ILE A 26 0.20 13.02 8.40
CA ILE A 26 1.08 12.62 9.51
C ILE A 26 0.42 11.53 10.37
N VAL A 27 -0.86 11.67 10.69
CA VAL A 27 -1.59 10.68 11.50
C VAL A 27 -1.72 9.36 10.79
N VAL A 28 -2.14 9.36 9.52
CA VAL A 28 -2.32 8.13 8.73
C VAL A 28 -0.99 7.43 8.51
N VAL A 29 0.03 8.18 8.07
CA VAL A 29 1.38 7.63 7.83
C VAL A 29 2.03 7.16 9.14
N GLY A 30 1.87 7.91 10.22
CA GLY A 30 2.39 7.54 11.54
C GLY A 30 1.75 6.26 12.07
N LEU A 31 0.43 6.15 11.99
CA LEU A 31 -0.30 4.95 12.40
C LEU A 31 0.12 3.73 11.57
N ALA A 32 0.21 3.92 10.25
CA ALA A 32 0.70 2.87 9.36
C ALA A 32 2.12 2.42 9.67
N PHE A 33 3.01 3.37 9.90
CA PHE A 33 4.39 3.07 10.28
C PHE A 33 4.43 2.21 11.53
N ILE A 34 3.66 2.57 12.54
CA ILE A 34 3.55 1.81 13.80
C ILE A 34 3.01 0.40 13.51
N LEU A 35 1.86 0.29 12.85
CA LEU A 35 1.22 -1.01 12.56
C LEU A 35 2.12 -1.94 11.75
N LEU A 36 2.72 -1.44 10.66
CA LEU A 36 3.62 -2.24 9.82
C LEU A 36 4.92 -2.60 10.56
N THR A 37 5.43 -1.71 11.42
CA THR A 37 6.60 -2.00 12.25
C THR A 37 6.30 -3.14 13.23
N PHE A 38 5.13 -3.14 13.86
CA PHE A 38 4.69 -4.24 14.72
C PHE A 38 4.53 -5.54 13.93
N ALA A 39 3.88 -5.50 12.77
CA ALA A 39 3.62 -6.68 11.94
C ALA A 39 4.91 -7.35 11.44
N PHE A 40 5.85 -6.55 10.94
CA PHE A 40 7.08 -7.08 10.34
C PHE A 40 8.28 -7.12 11.27
N ARG A 41 8.21 -6.47 12.44
CA ARG A 41 9.30 -6.35 13.43
C ARG A 41 10.59 -5.76 12.85
N THR A 42 10.46 -4.85 11.89
CA THR A 42 11.55 -4.14 11.22
C THR A 42 11.13 -2.73 10.91
N ILE A 43 12.06 -1.78 11.00
CA ILE A 43 11.81 -0.37 10.71
C ILE A 43 11.97 -0.07 9.21
N LEU A 44 12.85 -0.80 8.52
CA LEU A 44 13.18 -0.56 7.12
C LEU A 44 12.02 -0.89 6.17
N VAL A 45 11.24 -1.93 6.46
CA VAL A 45 10.09 -2.32 5.64
C VAL A 45 9.01 -1.24 5.65
N PRO A 46 8.50 -0.77 6.79
CA PRO A 46 7.53 0.33 6.80
C PRO A 46 8.07 1.61 6.17
N ALA A 47 9.31 1.98 6.44
CA ALA A 47 9.91 3.19 5.90
C ALA A 47 9.90 3.21 4.37
N LYS A 48 10.37 2.14 3.70
CA LYS A 48 10.35 2.04 2.24
C LYS A 48 8.94 2.05 1.66
N SER A 49 7.98 1.38 2.34
CA SER A 49 6.60 1.26 1.88
C SER A 49 5.88 2.61 1.92
N ILE A 50 6.08 3.37 2.99
CA ILE A 50 5.55 4.71 3.13
C ILE A 50 6.15 5.66 2.10
N LEU A 51 7.47 5.62 1.87
CA LEU A 51 8.11 6.42 0.84
C LEU A 51 7.57 6.09 -0.55
N GLY A 52 7.39 4.81 -0.86
CA GLY A 52 6.78 4.36 -2.10
C GLY A 52 5.34 4.86 -2.27
N PHE A 53 4.53 4.74 -1.23
CA PHE A 53 3.17 5.26 -1.22
C PHE A 53 3.12 6.78 -1.43
N LEU A 54 3.92 7.54 -0.69
CA LEU A 54 3.96 9.00 -0.85
C LEU A 54 4.41 9.41 -2.26
N LEU A 55 5.34 8.67 -2.86
CA LEU A 55 5.77 8.88 -4.24
C LEU A 55 4.63 8.62 -5.23
N SER A 56 3.89 7.52 -5.09
CA SER A 56 2.71 7.21 -5.93
C SER A 56 1.65 8.29 -5.81
N MET A 57 1.39 8.73 -4.58
CA MET A 57 0.38 9.75 -4.30
C MET A 57 0.76 11.10 -4.90
N ALA A 58 2.02 11.54 -4.72
CA ALA A 58 2.51 12.77 -5.31
C ALA A 58 2.47 12.74 -6.83
N ALA A 59 2.85 11.61 -7.44
CA ALA A 59 2.80 11.44 -8.88
C ALA A 59 1.35 11.42 -9.42
N ALA A 60 0.41 10.78 -8.73
CA ALA A 60 -1.00 10.76 -9.10
C ALA A 60 -1.65 12.14 -9.02
N LEU A 61 -1.38 12.88 -7.94
CA LEU A 61 -1.85 14.27 -7.80
C LEU A 61 -1.19 15.20 -8.83
N GLY A 62 0.11 15.02 -9.09
CA GLY A 62 0.81 15.75 -10.14
C GLY A 62 0.22 15.49 -11.53
N ALA A 63 -0.07 14.25 -11.86
CA ALA A 63 -0.72 13.87 -13.12
C ALA A 63 -2.13 14.50 -13.23
N GLN A 64 -2.90 14.53 -12.15
CA GLN A 64 -4.21 15.14 -12.09
C GLN A 64 -4.13 16.66 -12.32
N VAL A 65 -3.20 17.34 -11.68
CA VAL A 65 -2.96 18.79 -11.91
C VAL A 65 -2.57 19.05 -13.36
N ALA A 66 -1.64 18.27 -13.91
CA ALA A 66 -1.20 18.42 -15.28
C ALA A 66 -2.34 18.23 -16.29
N MET A 67 -3.18 17.21 -16.07
CA MET A 67 -4.27 16.87 -16.96
C MET A 67 -5.43 17.88 -16.90
N PHE A 68 -5.86 18.27 -15.67
CA PHE A 68 -7.08 19.05 -15.44
C PHE A 68 -6.84 20.55 -15.21
N GLN A 69 -5.70 20.95 -14.60
CA GLN A 69 -5.40 22.37 -14.36
C GLN A 69 -4.56 22.98 -15.48
N TRP A 70 -3.50 22.27 -15.94
CA TRP A 70 -2.66 22.79 -17.03
C TRP A 70 -3.24 22.57 -18.42
N GLY A 71 -4.36 21.84 -18.52
CA GLY A 71 -5.12 21.69 -19.76
C GLY A 71 -4.53 20.66 -20.74
N TRP A 72 -3.59 19.80 -20.32
CA TRP A 72 -3.09 18.73 -21.19
C TRP A 72 -4.20 17.77 -21.64
N GLY A 73 -5.25 17.63 -20.82
CA GLY A 73 -6.41 16.81 -21.12
C GLY A 73 -7.32 17.36 -22.21
N GLN A 74 -7.23 18.66 -22.54
CA GLN A 74 -8.06 19.28 -23.59
C GLN A 74 -7.86 18.61 -24.95
N HIS A 75 -6.60 18.38 -25.33
CA HIS A 75 -6.24 17.81 -26.63
C HIS A 75 -6.54 16.32 -26.76
N LEU A 76 -6.50 15.59 -25.63
CA LEU A 76 -6.64 14.13 -25.62
C LEU A 76 -8.08 13.67 -25.33
N PHE A 77 -8.80 14.37 -24.46
CA PHE A 77 -10.09 13.93 -23.93
C PHE A 77 -11.19 15.00 -24.02
N GLY A 78 -10.90 16.16 -24.60
CA GLY A 78 -11.86 17.28 -24.69
C GLY A 78 -12.29 17.83 -23.33
N ILE A 79 -11.43 17.71 -22.31
CA ILE A 79 -11.74 18.10 -20.94
C ILE A 79 -11.46 19.60 -20.79
N THR A 80 -12.48 20.39 -20.42
CA THR A 80 -12.27 21.80 -20.06
C THR A 80 -11.51 21.89 -18.74
N PRO A 81 -10.44 22.73 -18.64
CA PRO A 81 -9.74 22.93 -17.39
C PRO A 81 -10.69 23.35 -16.28
N ALA A 82 -10.56 22.71 -15.14
CA ALA A 82 -11.35 22.97 -13.95
C ALA A 82 -10.44 22.93 -12.71
N GLU A 83 -10.86 23.66 -11.69
CA GLU A 83 -10.14 23.63 -10.40
C GLU A 83 -10.27 22.24 -9.77
N THR A 84 -9.17 21.84 -9.13
CA THR A 84 -9.15 20.59 -8.37
C THR A 84 -10.11 20.67 -7.20
N ILE A 85 -10.89 19.62 -7.00
CA ILE A 85 -11.80 19.50 -5.87
C ILE A 85 -10.99 19.43 -4.59
N SER A 86 -11.24 20.34 -3.64
CA SER A 86 -10.43 20.51 -2.42
C SER A 86 -10.34 19.26 -1.54
N PHE A 87 -11.36 18.41 -1.54
CA PHE A 87 -11.37 17.19 -0.74
C PHE A 87 -10.73 15.97 -1.44
N LEU A 88 -10.47 16.05 -2.74
CA LEU A 88 -9.94 14.93 -3.52
C LEU A 88 -8.62 14.37 -2.98
N PRO A 89 -7.60 15.17 -2.60
CA PRO A 89 -6.36 14.63 -2.04
C PRO A 89 -6.58 13.83 -0.77
N ILE A 90 -7.51 14.23 0.11
CA ILE A 90 -7.79 13.53 1.37
C ILE A 90 -8.44 12.16 1.08
N ILE A 91 -9.43 12.13 0.21
CA ILE A 91 -10.12 10.88 -0.17
C ILE A 91 -9.14 9.94 -0.90
N MET A 92 -8.35 10.47 -1.82
CA MET A 92 -7.32 9.69 -2.52
C MET A 92 -6.34 9.07 -1.53
N LEU A 93 -5.84 9.86 -0.58
CA LEU A 93 -4.90 9.39 0.43
C LEU A 93 -5.53 8.27 1.25
N ALA A 94 -6.76 8.42 1.73
CA ALA A 94 -7.43 7.41 2.54
C ALA A 94 -7.65 6.10 1.78
N ILE A 95 -8.19 6.16 0.55
CA ILE A 95 -8.55 4.97 -0.23
C ILE A 95 -7.30 4.28 -0.79
N ILE A 96 -6.40 5.01 -1.44
CA ILE A 96 -5.18 4.43 -2.02
C ILE A 96 -4.29 3.88 -0.91
N PHE A 97 -4.19 4.59 0.23
CA PHE A 97 -3.43 4.12 1.37
C PHE A 97 -3.97 2.81 1.94
N GLY A 98 -5.30 2.72 2.19
CA GLY A 98 -5.91 1.50 2.69
C GLY A 98 -5.64 0.31 1.76
N LEU A 99 -5.91 0.49 0.47
CA LEU A 99 -5.65 -0.52 -0.55
C LEU A 99 -4.16 -0.90 -0.65
N SER A 100 -3.28 0.11 -0.60
CA SER A 100 -1.84 -0.06 -0.63
C SER A 100 -1.33 -0.87 0.56
N SER A 101 -1.79 -0.58 1.78
CA SER A 101 -1.37 -1.26 2.99
C SER A 101 -1.71 -2.75 2.99
N ASP A 102 -2.91 -3.11 2.50
CA ASP A 102 -3.35 -4.51 2.44
C ASP A 102 -2.47 -5.33 1.49
N TYR A 103 -2.16 -4.78 0.32
CA TYR A 103 -1.27 -5.46 -0.62
C TYR A 103 0.18 -5.54 -0.13
N GLU A 104 0.66 -4.52 0.56
CA GLU A 104 2.00 -4.52 1.15
C GLU A 104 2.14 -5.63 2.19
N MET A 105 1.15 -5.74 3.07
CA MET A 105 1.11 -6.81 4.07
C MET A 105 1.22 -8.18 3.40
N PHE A 106 0.44 -8.42 2.34
CA PHE A 106 0.43 -9.69 1.63
C PHE A 106 1.76 -10.00 0.94
N VAL A 107 2.36 -9.02 0.24
CA VAL A 107 3.64 -9.21 -0.48
C VAL A 107 4.78 -9.44 0.50
N VAL A 108 4.89 -8.59 1.54
CA VAL A 108 6.00 -8.66 2.49
C VAL A 108 5.91 -9.90 3.39
N SER A 109 4.71 -10.35 3.79
CA SER A 109 4.54 -11.60 4.53
C SER A 109 5.08 -12.80 3.74
N ARG A 110 4.76 -12.88 2.45
CA ARG A 110 5.27 -13.96 1.59
C ARG A 110 6.80 -13.94 1.45
N ILE A 111 7.38 -12.75 1.30
CA ILE A 111 8.83 -12.60 1.23
C ILE A 111 9.47 -12.99 2.57
N LYS A 112 8.89 -12.58 3.70
CA LYS A 112 9.38 -12.91 5.03
C LYS A 112 9.32 -14.42 5.30
N GLU A 113 8.22 -15.06 4.92
CA GLU A 113 8.05 -16.51 5.05
C GLU A 113 9.16 -17.27 4.29
N ASP A 114 9.39 -16.94 3.02
CA ASP A 114 10.43 -17.62 2.22
C ASP A 114 11.83 -17.33 2.76
N TYR A 115 12.09 -16.10 3.23
CA TYR A 115 13.38 -15.75 3.86
C TYR A 115 13.63 -16.55 5.14
N THR A 116 12.60 -16.71 5.97
CA THR A 116 12.73 -17.47 7.24
C THR A 116 13.03 -18.96 6.96
N ARG A 117 12.50 -19.51 5.86
CA ARG A 117 12.74 -20.91 5.48
C ARG A 117 14.09 -21.15 4.81
N ASN A 118 14.54 -20.24 3.96
CA ASN A 118 15.66 -20.48 3.05
C ASN A 118 16.92 -19.65 3.37
N GLY A 119 16.82 -18.58 4.18
CA GLY A 119 17.95 -17.72 4.58
C GLY A 119 18.52 -16.82 3.48
N ASP A 120 18.07 -16.95 2.21
CA ASP A 120 18.55 -16.17 1.08
C ASP A 120 17.57 -15.02 0.77
N ALA A 121 17.94 -13.80 1.16
CA ALA A 121 17.09 -12.62 1.02
C ALA A 121 16.73 -12.30 -0.45
N ARG A 122 17.66 -12.49 -1.40
CA ARG A 122 17.40 -12.20 -2.82
C ARG A 122 16.42 -13.20 -3.42
N ARG A 123 16.59 -14.48 -3.16
CA ARG A 123 15.68 -15.53 -3.61
C ARG A 123 14.31 -15.37 -2.98
N ALA A 124 14.24 -15.03 -1.70
CA ALA A 124 12.99 -14.77 -1.00
C ALA A 124 12.21 -13.61 -1.64
N VAL A 125 12.87 -12.50 -1.99
CA VAL A 125 12.23 -11.39 -2.72
C VAL A 125 11.70 -11.85 -4.08
N GLN A 126 12.49 -12.56 -4.86
CA GLN A 126 12.07 -13.02 -6.20
C GLN A 126 10.86 -13.97 -6.12
N ARG A 127 10.91 -14.98 -5.25
CA ARG A 127 9.83 -15.97 -5.10
C ARG A 127 8.59 -15.36 -4.47
N GLY A 128 8.74 -14.63 -3.36
CA GLY A 128 7.64 -14.01 -2.65
C GLY A 128 6.89 -13.00 -3.51
N THR A 129 7.63 -12.15 -4.26
CA THR A 129 7.02 -11.23 -5.23
C THR A 129 6.35 -11.98 -6.37
N GLY A 130 6.97 -13.01 -6.95
CA GLY A 130 6.40 -13.79 -8.03
C GLY A 130 5.09 -14.50 -7.65
N LEU A 131 4.99 -15.03 -6.44
CA LEU A 131 3.77 -15.65 -5.93
C LEU A 131 2.66 -14.62 -5.68
N SER A 132 3.03 -13.45 -5.17
CA SER A 132 2.09 -12.37 -4.85
C SER A 132 1.66 -11.57 -6.08
N ALA A 133 2.52 -11.48 -7.10
CA ALA A 133 2.31 -10.62 -8.27
C ALA A 133 0.99 -10.91 -8.98
N ARG A 134 0.59 -12.17 -9.11
CA ARG A 134 -0.66 -12.53 -9.78
C ARG A 134 -1.88 -11.97 -9.07
N VAL A 135 -1.92 -12.07 -7.75
CA VAL A 135 -3.03 -11.58 -6.93
C VAL A 135 -3.06 -10.05 -6.95
N VAL A 136 -1.91 -9.41 -6.74
CA VAL A 136 -1.78 -7.95 -6.76
C VAL A 136 -2.16 -7.39 -8.13
N THR A 137 -1.67 -8.00 -9.23
CA THR A 137 -2.00 -7.56 -10.59
C THR A 137 -3.49 -7.72 -10.88
N ALA A 138 -4.10 -8.86 -10.53
CA ALA A 138 -5.53 -9.07 -10.76
C ALA A 138 -6.39 -8.03 -10.01
N ALA A 139 -6.11 -7.81 -8.74
CA ALA A 139 -6.84 -6.84 -7.94
C ALA A 139 -6.59 -5.40 -8.42
N ALA A 140 -5.36 -5.04 -8.78
CA ALA A 140 -5.04 -3.74 -9.34
C ALA A 140 -5.74 -3.49 -10.68
N LEU A 141 -5.83 -4.48 -11.55
CA LEU A 141 -6.53 -4.38 -12.84
C LEU A 141 -8.03 -4.19 -12.64
N ILE A 142 -8.65 -4.89 -11.68
CA ILE A 142 -10.06 -4.70 -11.35
C ILE A 142 -10.31 -3.25 -10.90
N MET A 143 -9.53 -2.76 -9.93
CA MET A 143 -9.67 -1.39 -9.41
C MET A 143 -9.38 -0.35 -10.49
N PHE A 144 -8.32 -0.54 -11.26
CA PHE A 144 -7.98 0.32 -12.40
C PHE A 144 -9.14 0.41 -13.39
N SER A 145 -9.73 -0.74 -13.78
CA SER A 145 -10.85 -0.78 -14.71
C SER A 145 -12.09 -0.04 -14.18
N ILE A 146 -12.38 -0.18 -12.89
CA ILE A 146 -13.49 0.54 -12.24
C ILE A 146 -13.26 2.07 -12.31
N PHE A 147 -12.07 2.54 -11.95
CA PHE A 147 -11.78 3.98 -11.98
C PHE A 147 -11.68 4.53 -13.40
N VAL A 148 -11.18 3.75 -14.35
CA VAL A 148 -11.20 4.12 -15.77
C VAL A 148 -12.65 4.22 -16.27
N ALA A 149 -13.57 3.36 -15.85
CA ALA A 149 -14.97 3.46 -16.21
C ALA A 149 -15.59 4.80 -15.79
N PHE A 150 -15.18 5.38 -14.65
CA PHE A 150 -15.64 6.71 -14.23
C PHE A 150 -15.18 7.84 -15.17
N MET A 151 -14.14 7.63 -15.96
CA MET A 151 -13.69 8.62 -16.93
C MET A 151 -14.64 8.78 -18.13
N PHE A 152 -15.51 7.82 -18.37
CA PHE A 152 -16.50 7.86 -19.47
C PHE A 152 -17.82 8.55 -19.09
N THR A 153 -17.96 9.00 -17.83
CA THR A 153 -19.14 9.79 -17.41
C THR A 153 -19.14 11.18 -18.05
N SER A 154 -20.29 11.83 -18.07
CA SER A 154 -20.41 13.20 -18.55
C SER A 154 -19.99 14.26 -17.53
N ASP A 155 -19.96 13.92 -16.25
CA ASP A 155 -19.62 14.84 -15.15
C ASP A 155 -18.10 15.05 -15.06
N PRO A 156 -17.61 16.30 -15.21
CA PRO A 156 -16.18 16.60 -15.14
C PRO A 156 -15.54 16.23 -13.80
N THR A 157 -16.30 16.35 -12.70
CA THR A 157 -15.86 16.05 -11.35
C THR A 157 -15.58 14.56 -11.20
N ILE A 158 -16.51 13.72 -11.65
CA ILE A 158 -16.38 12.27 -11.59
C ILE A 158 -15.25 11.79 -12.52
N LYS A 159 -15.08 12.43 -13.69
CA LYS A 159 -13.93 12.19 -14.57
C LYS A 159 -12.60 12.45 -13.88
N ALA A 160 -12.47 13.59 -13.20
CA ALA A 160 -11.25 13.96 -12.49
C ALA A 160 -10.95 12.98 -11.36
N ILE A 161 -11.96 12.57 -10.59
CA ILE A 161 -11.85 11.57 -9.55
C ILE A 161 -11.39 10.22 -10.15
N GLY A 162 -12.09 9.74 -11.17
CA GLY A 162 -11.78 8.48 -11.84
C GLY A 162 -10.35 8.44 -12.38
N PHE A 163 -9.93 9.49 -13.08
CA PHE A 163 -8.57 9.62 -13.59
C PHE A 163 -7.52 9.57 -12.46
N SER A 164 -7.72 10.36 -11.42
CA SER A 164 -6.77 10.46 -10.30
C SER A 164 -6.58 9.12 -9.59
N PHE A 165 -7.68 8.41 -9.33
CA PHE A 165 -7.62 7.07 -8.74
C PHE A 165 -7.05 6.02 -9.70
N ALA A 166 -7.39 6.06 -10.99
CA ALA A 166 -6.82 5.15 -11.97
C ALA A 166 -5.30 5.28 -12.04
N VAL A 167 -4.79 6.52 -12.17
CA VAL A 167 -3.35 6.79 -12.18
C VAL A 167 -2.71 6.39 -10.85
N GLY A 168 -3.35 6.73 -9.71
CA GLY A 168 -2.84 6.39 -8.38
C GLY A 168 -2.69 4.88 -8.18
N VAL A 169 -3.73 4.11 -8.49
CA VAL A 169 -3.71 2.64 -8.38
C VAL A 169 -2.69 2.04 -9.35
N PHE A 170 -2.61 2.55 -10.58
CA PHE A 170 -1.63 2.08 -11.56
C PHE A 170 -0.19 2.29 -11.07
N LEU A 171 0.14 3.50 -10.64
CA LEU A 171 1.49 3.83 -10.15
C LEU A 171 1.82 3.06 -8.86
N ASP A 172 0.89 2.96 -7.90
CA ASP A 172 1.12 2.23 -6.67
C ASP A 172 1.35 0.74 -6.93
N ALA A 173 0.47 0.08 -7.66
CA ALA A 173 0.53 -1.35 -7.84
C ALA A 173 1.68 -1.79 -8.78
N PHE A 174 1.83 -1.15 -9.95
CA PHE A 174 2.77 -1.62 -10.95
C PHE A 174 4.15 -0.99 -10.81
N VAL A 175 4.24 0.33 -10.64
CA VAL A 175 5.54 1.01 -10.58
C VAL A 175 6.17 0.83 -9.21
N VAL A 176 5.44 1.16 -8.15
CA VAL A 176 6.01 1.12 -6.81
C VAL A 176 6.07 -0.31 -6.29
N ARG A 177 4.98 -1.02 -6.24
CA ARG A 177 4.87 -2.30 -5.55
C ARG A 177 5.49 -3.48 -6.31
N LEU A 178 5.21 -3.61 -7.59
CA LEU A 178 5.75 -4.73 -8.38
C LEU A 178 7.16 -4.46 -8.89
N THR A 179 7.62 -3.20 -8.94
CA THR A 179 8.94 -2.86 -9.50
C THR A 179 9.87 -2.27 -8.44
N LEU A 180 9.52 -1.13 -7.85
CA LEU A 180 10.41 -0.38 -6.97
C LEU A 180 10.63 -1.09 -5.64
N VAL A 181 9.56 -1.57 -5.01
CA VAL A 181 9.65 -2.26 -3.70
C VAL A 181 10.52 -3.51 -3.77
N PRO A 182 10.32 -4.47 -4.69
CA PRO A 182 11.19 -5.63 -4.81
C PRO A 182 12.63 -5.26 -5.17
N ALA A 183 12.84 -4.27 -6.02
CA ALA A 183 14.17 -3.80 -6.40
C ALA A 183 14.93 -3.26 -5.17
N VAL A 184 14.30 -2.39 -4.38
CA VAL A 184 14.87 -1.86 -3.13
C VAL A 184 15.14 -2.98 -2.13
N MET A 185 14.21 -3.93 -1.96
CA MET A 185 14.41 -5.07 -1.07
C MET A 185 15.57 -5.97 -1.51
N ALA A 186 15.74 -6.19 -2.81
CA ALA A 186 16.84 -6.97 -3.37
C ALA A 186 18.21 -6.27 -3.17
N ILE A 187 18.26 -4.93 -3.24
CA ILE A 187 19.47 -4.13 -3.01
C ILE A 187 19.86 -4.16 -1.52
N ILE A 188 18.90 -3.94 -0.63
CA ILE A 188 19.16 -3.92 0.84
C ILE A 188 19.49 -5.32 1.34
N GLY A 189 18.91 -6.37 0.76
CA GLY A 189 19.20 -7.76 1.09
C GLY A 189 18.87 -8.12 2.55
N SER A 190 19.78 -8.85 3.21
CA SER A 190 19.58 -9.32 4.59
C SER A 190 19.46 -8.20 5.63
N ARG A 191 20.00 -7.01 5.36
CA ARG A 191 19.88 -5.86 6.27
C ARG A 191 18.42 -5.39 6.45
N LEU A 192 17.55 -5.73 5.52
CA LEU A 192 16.11 -5.42 5.60
C LEU A 192 15.47 -6.04 6.84
N TRP A 193 15.95 -7.20 7.27
CA TRP A 193 15.42 -7.98 8.39
C TRP A 193 16.17 -7.71 9.71
N TYR A 194 17.05 -6.70 9.71
CA TYR A 194 17.75 -6.30 10.93
C TYR A 194 16.76 -5.68 11.92
N HIS A 195 16.67 -6.27 13.09
CA HIS A 195 15.90 -5.75 14.22
C HIS A 195 16.84 -5.35 15.35
N PRO A 196 16.72 -4.14 15.89
CA PRO A 196 17.45 -3.78 17.10
C PRO A 196 17.06 -4.70 18.26
N GLN A 197 18.06 -5.13 19.05
CA GLN A 197 17.84 -6.11 20.14
C GLN A 197 16.81 -5.65 21.18
N TRP A 198 16.68 -4.34 21.43
CA TRP A 198 15.67 -3.81 22.33
C TRP A 198 14.23 -4.05 21.82
N PHE A 199 14.03 -4.08 20.54
CA PHE A 199 12.74 -4.29 19.89
C PHE A 199 12.27 -5.74 20.08
N ALA A 200 13.20 -6.71 19.95
CA ALA A 200 12.92 -8.12 20.19
C ALA A 200 12.51 -8.41 21.63
N ARG A 201 12.92 -7.56 22.57
CA ARG A 201 12.71 -7.75 24.03
C ARG A 201 11.33 -7.27 24.49
N HIS A 202 10.70 -6.29 23.77
CA HIS A 202 9.47 -5.64 24.18
C HIS A 202 8.23 -6.06 23.37
N ILE A 203 8.41 -6.64 22.20
CA ILE A 203 7.29 -7.06 21.34
C ILE A 203 7.21 -8.58 21.33
N PRO A 204 6.15 -9.16 21.94
CA PRO A 204 5.91 -10.61 21.85
C PRO A 204 5.78 -11.02 20.38
N ASP A 205 6.18 -12.24 20.09
CA ASP A 205 6.10 -12.82 18.75
C ASP A 205 4.63 -13.09 18.40
N PRO A 206 3.96 -12.23 17.64
CA PRO A 206 2.65 -12.58 17.14
C PRO A 206 2.88 -13.66 16.08
N ASP A 207 2.54 -14.91 16.43
CA ASP A 207 2.52 -16.02 15.48
C ASP A 207 1.32 -15.84 14.53
N ILE A 208 1.42 -14.82 13.67
CA ILE A 208 0.36 -14.45 12.71
C ILE A 208 0.14 -15.58 11.68
N GLU A 209 1.14 -16.46 11.52
CA GLU A 209 1.13 -17.52 10.51
C GLU A 209 0.86 -18.92 11.10
N GLY A 210 0.65 -19.04 12.43
CA GLY A 210 0.35 -20.34 13.07
C GLY A 210 1.50 -21.37 12.98
N GLN A 211 2.74 -20.91 12.76
CA GLN A 211 3.91 -21.80 12.62
C GLN A 211 4.15 -22.66 13.85
N ARG A 212 3.79 -22.18 15.03
CA ARG A 212 3.84 -22.95 16.28
C ARG A 212 2.87 -24.14 16.28
N LEU A 213 1.79 -24.05 15.53
CA LEU A 213 0.82 -25.13 15.37
C LEU A 213 1.30 -26.17 14.36
N ALA A 214 2.02 -25.72 13.32
CA ALA A 214 2.58 -26.63 12.30
C ALA A 214 3.75 -27.48 12.82
N HIS A 215 4.45 -27.02 13.86
CA HIS A 215 5.57 -27.74 14.49
C HIS A 215 5.15 -28.62 15.69
N LYS A 216 3.88 -28.62 16.08
CA LYS A 216 3.42 -29.58 17.07
C LYS A 216 3.45 -30.97 16.42
N PRO A 217 4.30 -31.92 16.91
CA PRO A 217 4.28 -33.28 16.38
C PRO A 217 2.86 -33.79 16.51
N SER A 218 2.28 -34.29 15.42
CA SER A 218 0.92 -34.82 15.50
C SER A 218 0.92 -35.91 16.57
N GLU A 219 -0.12 -35.99 17.39
CA GLU A 219 -0.27 -37.03 18.42
C GLU A 219 -0.05 -38.45 17.82
N ARG A 220 -0.30 -38.57 16.53
CA ARG A 220 -0.03 -39.77 15.74
C ARG A 220 1.44 -40.13 15.65
N ASN A 221 2.36 -39.10 15.54
CA ASN A 221 3.79 -39.33 15.48
C ASN A 221 4.36 -39.63 16.88
N LEU A 222 3.78 -39.04 17.93
CA LEU A 222 4.14 -39.38 19.32
C LEU A 222 3.67 -40.79 19.70
N ALA A 223 2.48 -41.19 19.27
CA ALA A 223 1.98 -42.55 19.48
C ALA A 223 2.82 -43.58 18.72
N ALA A 224 3.21 -43.29 17.47
CA ALA A 224 4.09 -44.18 16.69
C ALA A 224 5.48 -44.33 17.32
N ALA A 225 6.09 -43.22 17.81
CA ALA A 225 7.37 -43.25 18.52
C ALA A 225 7.30 -44.00 19.85
N ALA A 226 6.19 -43.86 20.59
CA ALA A 226 5.95 -44.60 21.83
C ALA A 226 5.76 -46.10 21.61
N THR A 227 5.17 -46.48 20.47
CA THR A 227 4.96 -47.89 20.10
C THR A 227 6.28 -48.54 19.69
N SER A 228 7.13 -47.86 18.94
CA SER A 228 8.44 -48.36 18.51
C SER A 228 9.44 -48.52 19.70
N ALA A 229 9.37 -47.62 20.70
CA ALA A 229 10.19 -47.69 21.90
C ALA A 229 9.79 -48.80 22.87
N ARG A 230 8.61 -49.44 22.73
CA ARG A 230 8.17 -50.59 23.53
C ARG A 230 8.49 -51.94 22.89
N GLN A 231 8.95 -51.97 21.66
CA GLN A 231 9.28 -53.19 20.90
C GLN A 231 10.76 -53.46 20.76
N GLY A 232 11.65 -52.55 21.25
CA GLY A 232 13.07 -52.75 21.38
C GLY A 232 13.49 -52.88 22.83
#